data_ecdd1cf11f6e0914988fb02bac41be5e
#
_entry.id   ecdd1cf11f6e0914988fb02bac41be5e
#
_cell.length_a   1.000
_cell.length_b   1.000
_cell.length_c   1.000
_cell.angle_alpha   90.00
_cell.angle_beta   90.00
_cell.angle_gamma   90.00
#
_symmetry.space_group_name_H-M   'P 1'
#
loop_
_entity.id
_entity.type
_entity.pdbx_description
1 polymer ?
#
loop_
_entity_poly.entity_id
_entity_poly.type
_entity_poly.pdbx_seq_one_letter_code
_entity_poly.pdbx_strand_id
1 'polypeptide(L)'
;MKQILITGGAGFIGSHLCARLLEEGNEVICLDNYFTGSKENVIPLLKNPHFELIRHDVSIPFQAEVDEIYNLACPASPVYYQIDPIQTIKTSVLGAVNMLGLAKRVNAKILQASTSEVGSKKSLCRWLERC
;
A
#
# COMPACT_ATOMS: atom_id res chain seq x y z
N MET A 1 11.09 -14.36 11.40
CA MET A 1 10.71 -13.92 10.04
C MET A 1 9.21 -13.65 9.98
N LYS A 2 8.83 -12.44 9.62
CA LYS A 2 7.42 -12.07 9.43
C LYS A 2 7.04 -12.17 7.96
N GLN A 3 5.77 -12.45 7.71
CA GLN A 3 5.19 -12.35 6.37
C GLN A 3 4.45 -11.02 6.27
N ILE A 4 4.87 -10.18 5.33
CA ILE A 4 4.41 -8.80 5.22
C ILE A 4 3.81 -8.58 3.83
N LEU A 5 2.60 -8.04 3.81
CA LEU A 5 1.90 -7.66 2.59
C LEU A 5 2.03 -6.15 2.39
N ILE A 6 2.48 -5.75 1.20
CA ILE A 6 2.59 -4.34 0.83
C ILE A 6 1.76 -4.11 -0.42
N THR A 7 0.72 -3.31 -0.33
CA THR A 7 -0.04 -2.86 -1.48
C THR A 7 0.58 -1.56 -2.02
N GLY A 8 0.63 -1.40 -3.33
CA GLY A 8 1.33 -0.27 -3.93
C GLY A 8 2.86 -0.39 -3.84
N GLY A 9 3.36 -1.62 -3.70
CA GLY A 9 4.78 -1.88 -3.48
C GLY A 9 5.68 -1.61 -4.69
N ALA A 10 5.13 -1.44 -5.88
CA ALA A 10 5.90 -1.04 -7.06
C ALA A 10 6.00 0.48 -7.23
N GLY A 11 5.40 1.27 -6.34
CA GLY A 11 5.53 2.71 -6.29
C GLY A 11 6.87 3.14 -5.67
N PHE A 12 7.09 4.45 -5.58
CA PHE A 12 8.33 5.00 -5.06
C PHE A 12 8.59 4.59 -3.61
N ILE A 13 7.66 4.90 -2.71
CA ILE A 13 7.81 4.55 -1.28
C ILE A 13 7.72 3.04 -1.09
N GLY A 14 6.75 2.40 -1.76
CA GLY A 14 6.51 0.97 -1.61
C GLY A 14 7.72 0.12 -2.00
N SER A 15 8.42 0.47 -3.09
CA SER A 15 9.60 -0.29 -3.53
C SER A 15 10.76 -0.18 -2.53
N HIS A 16 10.98 1.01 -1.97
CA HIS A 16 11.99 1.19 -0.92
C HIS A 16 11.63 0.44 0.36
N LEU A 17 10.35 0.44 0.73
CA LEU A 17 9.87 -0.31 1.89
C LEU A 17 10.03 -1.82 1.69
N CYS A 18 9.71 -2.34 0.50
CA CYS A 18 9.94 -3.75 0.17
C CYS A 18 11.40 -4.13 0.36
N ALA A 19 12.32 -3.33 -0.19
CA ALA A 19 13.75 -3.58 -0.08
C ALA A 19 14.20 -3.59 1.40
N ARG A 20 13.76 -2.62 2.18
CA ARG A 20 14.13 -2.50 3.59
C ARG A 20 13.64 -3.69 4.41
N LEU A 21 12.40 -4.09 4.23
CA LEU A 21 11.82 -5.22 4.96
C LEU A 21 12.48 -6.55 4.59
N LEU A 22 12.88 -6.72 3.32
CA LEU A 22 13.66 -7.88 2.90
C LEU A 22 15.04 -7.91 3.54
N GLU A 23 15.71 -6.75 3.63
CA GLU A 23 17.01 -6.64 4.32
C GLU A 23 16.91 -7.01 5.80
N GLU A 24 15.77 -6.74 6.42
CA GLU A 24 15.49 -7.08 7.82
C GLU A 24 15.15 -8.56 8.03
N GLY A 25 15.13 -9.35 6.97
CA GLY A 25 14.92 -10.80 7.04
C GLY A 25 13.46 -11.23 7.00
N ASN A 26 12.56 -10.40 6.46
CA ASN A 26 11.14 -10.72 6.33
C ASN A 26 10.81 -11.29 4.97
N GLU A 27 9.69 -12.01 4.86
CA GLU A 27 9.06 -12.35 3.59
C GLU A 27 8.10 -11.24 3.18
N VAL A 28 8.16 -10.82 1.94
CA VAL A 28 7.38 -9.69 1.44
C VAL A 28 6.55 -10.12 0.23
N ILE A 29 5.24 -9.88 0.32
CA ILE A 29 4.30 -10.01 -0.80
C ILE A 29 3.95 -8.60 -1.25
N CYS A 30 4.28 -8.26 -2.49
CA CYS A 30 4.00 -6.95 -3.08
C CYS A 30 2.80 -7.06 -4.01
N LEU A 31 1.74 -6.31 -3.73
CA LEU A 31 0.60 -6.16 -4.63
C LEU A 31 0.64 -4.80 -5.30
N ASP A 32 0.50 -4.77 -6.62
CA ASP A 32 0.41 -3.52 -7.38
C ASP A 32 -0.36 -3.75 -8.68
N ASN A 33 -1.15 -2.77 -9.10
CA ASN A 33 -1.81 -2.78 -10.40
C ASN A 33 -1.05 -1.97 -11.46
N TYR A 34 0.08 -1.37 -11.08
CA TYR A 34 0.95 -0.55 -11.92
C TYR A 34 0.30 0.72 -12.51
N PHE A 35 -0.74 1.24 -11.87
CA PHE A 35 -1.36 2.48 -12.34
C PHE A 35 -0.40 3.66 -12.25
N THR A 36 0.33 3.77 -11.14
CA THR A 36 1.37 4.80 -10.95
C THR A 36 2.75 4.23 -10.69
N GLY A 37 2.81 2.99 -10.22
CA GLY A 37 4.06 2.28 -9.98
C GLY A 37 4.62 1.64 -11.24
N SER A 38 5.84 1.18 -11.15
CA SER A 38 6.51 0.49 -12.25
C SER A 38 7.12 -0.81 -11.75
N LYS A 39 6.96 -1.88 -12.53
CA LYS A 39 7.62 -3.15 -12.25
C LYS A 39 9.14 -2.98 -12.15
N GLU A 40 9.72 -2.04 -12.90
CA GLU A 40 11.15 -1.75 -12.88
C GLU A 40 11.66 -1.38 -11.49
N ASN A 41 10.81 -0.74 -10.65
CA ASN A 41 11.18 -0.38 -9.29
C ASN A 41 11.45 -1.59 -8.39
N VAL A 42 10.89 -2.74 -8.72
CA VAL A 42 10.99 -3.96 -7.92
C VAL A 42 11.71 -5.11 -8.61
N ILE A 43 12.11 -4.95 -9.87
CA ILE A 43 12.88 -5.96 -10.61
C ILE A 43 14.11 -6.44 -9.83
N PRO A 44 14.93 -5.56 -9.22
CA PRO A 44 16.09 -6.01 -8.44
C PRO A 44 15.73 -6.92 -7.27
N LEU A 45 14.51 -6.79 -6.73
CA LEU A 45 14.03 -7.58 -5.61
C LEU A 45 13.54 -8.98 -6.01
N LEU A 46 13.22 -9.20 -7.29
CA LEU A 46 12.74 -10.49 -7.79
C LEU A 46 13.77 -11.61 -7.63
N LYS A 47 15.04 -11.27 -7.48
CA LYS A 47 16.10 -12.24 -7.23
C LYS A 47 16.05 -12.81 -5.81
N ASN A 48 15.40 -12.12 -4.88
CA ASN A 48 15.29 -12.57 -3.51
C ASN A 48 14.18 -13.62 -3.40
N PRO A 49 14.48 -14.84 -2.89
CA PRO A 49 13.47 -15.91 -2.78
C PRO A 49 12.35 -15.60 -1.80
N HIS A 50 12.53 -14.59 -0.92
CA HIS A 50 11.53 -14.15 0.04
C HIS A 50 10.64 -13.01 -0.47
N PHE A 51 10.79 -12.62 -1.73
CA PHE A 51 9.99 -11.58 -2.36
C PHE A 51 9.06 -12.18 -3.41
N GLU A 52 7.78 -11.84 -3.33
CA GLU A 52 6.77 -12.23 -4.30
C GLU A 52 6.05 -10.98 -4.82
N LEU A 53 5.99 -10.85 -6.14
CA LEU A 53 5.31 -9.75 -6.82
C LEU A 53 4.04 -10.28 -7.49
N ILE A 54 2.90 -9.71 -7.10
CA ILE A 54 1.60 -10.09 -7.63
C ILE A 54 0.91 -8.85 -8.21
N ARG A 55 0.52 -8.93 -9.47
CA ARG A 55 -0.32 -7.90 -10.08
C ARG A 55 -1.75 -8.09 -9.60
N HIS A 56 -2.27 -7.11 -8.86
CA HIS A 56 -3.60 -7.19 -8.27
C HIS A 56 -4.17 -5.79 -8.02
N ASP A 57 -5.48 -5.64 -8.23
CA ASP A 57 -6.22 -4.43 -7.88
C ASP A 57 -6.80 -4.61 -6.48
N VAL A 58 -6.43 -3.73 -5.54
CA VAL A 58 -6.89 -3.82 -4.15
C VAL A 58 -8.39 -3.58 -3.97
N SER A 59 -9.07 -3.05 -4.98
CA SER A 59 -10.54 -2.97 -4.97
C SER A 59 -11.21 -4.35 -5.05
N ILE A 60 -10.44 -5.37 -5.39
CA ILE A 60 -10.85 -6.77 -5.40
C ILE A 60 -10.26 -7.45 -4.16
N PRO A 61 -11.04 -8.24 -3.38
CA PRO A 61 -10.52 -8.93 -2.22
C PRO A 61 -9.32 -9.81 -2.52
N PHE A 62 -8.36 -9.82 -1.60
CA PHE A 62 -7.16 -10.64 -1.65
C PHE A 62 -7.03 -11.43 -0.35
N GLN A 63 -6.62 -12.67 -0.45
CA GLN A 63 -6.45 -13.55 0.71
C GLN A 63 -5.00 -14.02 0.81
N ALA A 64 -4.40 -13.86 1.97
CA ALA A 64 -3.07 -14.34 2.30
C ALA A 64 -2.93 -14.45 3.82
N GLU A 65 -2.05 -15.33 4.27
CA GLU A 65 -1.69 -15.42 5.68
C GLU A 65 -0.47 -14.52 5.92
N VAL A 66 -0.69 -13.38 6.58
CA VAL A 66 0.35 -12.38 6.80
C VAL A 66 0.30 -11.86 8.23
N ASP A 67 1.44 -11.36 8.71
CA ASP A 67 1.58 -10.81 10.05
C ASP A 67 1.38 -9.29 10.08
N GLU A 68 1.75 -8.62 8.99
CA GLU A 68 1.64 -7.17 8.86
C GLU A 68 1.19 -6.79 7.45
N ILE A 69 0.46 -5.68 7.36
CA ILE A 69 -0.01 -5.11 6.08
C ILE A 69 0.36 -3.63 6.04
N TYR A 70 0.98 -3.21 4.94
CA TYR A 70 1.21 -1.81 4.61
C TYR A 70 0.36 -1.46 3.39
N ASN A 71 -0.72 -0.74 3.60
CA ASN A 71 -1.63 -0.36 2.51
C ASN A 71 -1.25 1.01 1.95
N LEU A 72 -0.44 0.99 0.89
CA LEU A 72 0.07 2.17 0.21
C LEU A 72 -0.56 2.38 -1.18
N ALA A 73 -1.50 1.52 -1.57
CA ALA A 73 -2.08 1.50 -2.90
C ALA A 73 -3.12 2.61 -3.07
N CYS A 74 -2.67 3.79 -3.42
CA CYS A 74 -3.51 4.88 -3.91
C CYS A 74 -2.61 5.88 -4.64
N PRO A 75 -3.05 6.45 -5.78
CA PRO A 75 -2.32 7.55 -6.41
C PRO A 75 -2.18 8.73 -5.44
N ALA A 76 -0.96 9.16 -5.19
CA ALA A 76 -0.67 10.23 -4.23
C ALA A 76 -0.62 11.62 -4.87
N SER A 77 -0.45 11.70 -6.20
CA SER A 77 -0.37 12.95 -6.94
C SER A 77 -1.73 13.37 -7.49
N PRO A 78 -2.12 14.65 -7.41
CA PRO A 78 -3.35 15.15 -8.03
C PRO A 78 -3.49 14.81 -9.51
N VAL A 79 -2.39 14.81 -10.24
CA VAL A 79 -2.37 14.43 -11.65
C VAL A 79 -2.91 13.01 -11.85
N TYR A 80 -2.48 12.08 -11.03
CA TYR A 80 -2.87 10.67 -11.16
C TYR A 80 -4.27 10.38 -10.62
N TYR A 81 -4.66 10.92 -9.47
CA TYR A 81 -5.98 10.62 -8.93
C TYR A 81 -7.11 11.37 -9.64
N GLN A 82 -6.78 12.37 -10.46
CA GLN A 82 -7.77 13.08 -11.30
C GLN A 82 -7.94 12.46 -12.69
N ILE A 83 -7.00 11.64 -13.15
CA ILE A 83 -7.12 10.93 -14.44
C ILE A 83 -8.32 9.98 -14.43
N ASP A 84 -8.47 9.21 -13.37
CA ASP A 84 -9.60 8.30 -13.18
C ASP A 84 -10.10 8.42 -11.73
N PRO A 85 -11.00 9.37 -11.47
CA PRO A 85 -11.49 9.59 -10.11
C PRO A 85 -12.31 8.42 -9.56
N ILE A 86 -13.00 7.67 -10.42
CA ILE A 86 -13.77 6.50 -9.98
C ILE A 86 -12.83 5.40 -9.50
N GLN A 87 -11.77 5.12 -10.24
CA GLN A 87 -10.76 4.14 -9.84
C GLN A 87 -10.04 4.58 -8.57
N THR A 88 -9.78 5.88 -8.42
CA THR A 88 -9.17 6.44 -7.21
C THR A 88 -10.06 6.20 -5.99
N ILE A 89 -11.36 6.46 -6.10
CA ILE A 89 -12.32 6.21 -5.03
C ILE A 89 -12.39 4.71 -4.69
N LYS A 90 -12.48 3.85 -5.69
CA LYS A 90 -12.50 2.40 -5.50
C LYS A 90 -11.26 1.91 -4.78
N THR A 91 -10.09 2.36 -5.21
CA THR A 91 -8.82 1.98 -4.60
C THR A 91 -8.74 2.46 -3.16
N SER A 92 -9.14 3.71 -2.89
CA SER A 92 -9.07 4.29 -1.55
C SER A 92 -10.08 3.67 -0.59
N VAL A 93 -11.31 3.47 -1.02
CA VAL A 93 -12.39 2.97 -0.14
C VAL A 93 -12.42 1.45 -0.11
N LEU A 94 -12.57 0.79 -1.25
CA LEU A 94 -12.65 -0.68 -1.32
C LEU A 94 -11.32 -1.32 -0.97
N GLY A 95 -10.21 -0.71 -1.39
CA GLY A 95 -8.88 -1.19 -1.03
C GLY A 95 -8.66 -1.17 0.47
N ALA A 96 -9.02 -0.09 1.15
CA ALA A 96 -8.92 0.01 2.60
C ALA A 96 -9.84 -1.01 3.29
N VAL A 97 -11.09 -1.13 2.86
CA VAL A 97 -12.05 -2.11 3.41
C VAL A 97 -11.52 -3.54 3.23
N ASN A 98 -11.02 -3.88 2.04
CA ASN A 98 -10.49 -5.22 1.76
C ASN A 98 -9.25 -5.53 2.61
N MET A 99 -8.34 -4.58 2.77
CA MET A 99 -7.13 -4.78 3.56
C MET A 99 -7.43 -4.83 5.07
N LEU A 100 -8.36 -4.02 5.55
CA LEU A 100 -8.82 -4.09 6.94
C LEU A 100 -9.53 -5.41 7.24
N GLY A 101 -10.35 -5.89 6.30
CA GLY A 101 -11.00 -7.21 6.41
C GLY A 101 -10.00 -8.34 6.46
N LEU A 102 -8.98 -8.30 5.61
CA LEU A 102 -7.89 -9.28 5.63
C LEU A 102 -7.13 -9.22 6.95
N ALA A 103 -6.76 -8.03 7.42
CA ALA A 103 -6.05 -7.84 8.67
C ALA A 103 -6.83 -8.43 9.86
N LYS A 104 -8.13 -8.20 9.89
CA LYS A 104 -9.00 -8.75 10.94
C LYS A 104 -9.05 -10.28 10.87
N ARG A 105 -9.20 -10.84 9.68
CA ARG A 105 -9.29 -12.30 9.48
C ARG A 105 -8.03 -13.01 9.93
N VAL A 106 -6.86 -12.49 9.61
CA VAL A 106 -5.58 -13.14 9.95
C VAL A 106 -4.92 -12.57 11.19
N ASN A 107 -5.56 -11.65 11.88
CA ASN A 107 -5.04 -10.96 13.07
C ASN A 107 -3.71 -10.25 12.80
N ALA A 108 -3.58 -9.61 11.65
CA ALA A 108 -2.41 -8.85 11.25
C ALA A 108 -2.49 -7.40 11.72
N LYS A 109 -1.32 -6.80 11.95
CA LYS A 109 -1.22 -5.36 12.13
C LYS A 109 -1.30 -4.67 10.77
N ILE A 110 -1.97 -3.53 10.69
CA ILE A 110 -2.09 -2.79 9.45
C ILE A 110 -1.69 -1.33 9.62
N LEU A 111 -0.88 -0.84 8.67
CA LEU A 111 -0.60 0.58 8.50
C LEU A 111 -1.34 1.04 7.25
N GLN A 112 -2.24 2.00 7.41
CA GLN A 112 -2.96 2.63 6.32
C GLN A 112 -2.31 3.96 6.00
N ALA A 113 -1.74 4.08 4.79
CA ALA A 113 -1.24 5.37 4.32
C ALA A 113 -2.42 6.31 4.05
N SER A 114 -2.29 7.52 4.55
CA SER A 114 -3.25 8.60 4.35
C SER A 114 -2.67 9.63 3.37
N THR A 115 -3.23 10.82 3.34
CA THR A 115 -2.79 11.88 2.44
C THR A 115 -2.08 13.00 3.20
N SER A 116 -1.09 13.61 2.55
CA SER A 116 -0.42 14.80 3.07
C SER A 116 -1.37 16.01 3.20
N GLU A 117 -2.48 15.99 2.49
CA GLU A 117 -3.50 17.05 2.56
C GLU A 117 -4.20 17.11 3.91
N VAL A 118 -4.26 16.01 4.65
CA VAL A 118 -4.76 15.97 6.03
C VAL A 118 -3.89 16.84 6.94
N GLY A 119 -2.59 16.86 6.67
CA GLY A 119 -1.61 17.68 7.38
C GLY A 119 -1.38 19.05 6.76
N SER A 120 -2.16 19.48 5.75
CA SER A 120 -2.01 20.81 5.16
C SER A 120 -2.27 21.88 6.22
N LYS A 121 -1.62 23.05 6.06
CA LYS A 121 -1.70 24.15 7.03
C LYS A 121 -3.15 24.52 7.41
N LYS A 122 -4.05 24.52 6.42
CA LYS A 122 -5.47 24.83 6.64
C LYS A 122 -6.21 23.70 7.39
N SER A 123 -5.94 22.47 7.00
CA SER A 123 -6.58 21.31 7.63
C SER A 123 -6.05 21.06 9.03
N LEU A 124 -4.75 21.20 9.21
CA LEU A 124 -4.08 21.01 10.49
C LEU A 124 -4.54 22.04 11.51
N CYS A 125 -4.63 23.33 11.13
CA CYS A 125 -5.13 24.37 12.01
C CYS A 125 -6.54 24.07 12.49
N ARG A 126 -7.46 23.70 11.60
CA ARG A 126 -8.83 23.37 11.96
C ARG A 126 -8.91 22.15 12.89
N TRP A 127 -8.01 21.20 12.69
CA TRP A 127 -7.99 19.99 13.51
C TRP A 127 -7.47 20.28 14.92
N LEU A 128 -6.42 21.07 15.01
CA LEU A 128 -5.83 21.49 16.29
C LEU A 128 -6.78 22.41 17.09
N GLU A 129 -7.55 23.26 16.41
CA GLU A 129 -8.55 24.11 17.04
C GLU A 129 -9.72 23.33 17.64
N ARG A 130 -9.98 22.11 17.15
CA ARG A 130 -11.05 21.23 17.65
C ARG A 130 -10.57 20.23 18.71
N CYS A 131 -9.29 20.04 18.80
CA CYS A 131 -8.68 19.20 19.83
C CYS A 131 -8.29 20.02 21.05
#